data_b84f7a22a50b58dd1bf82147d5cb6fb2
#
_entry.id   b84f7a22a50b58dd1bf82147d5cb6fb2
#
_cell.length_a   1.000
_cell.length_b   1.000
_cell.length_c   1.000
_cell.angle_alpha   90.00
_cell.angle_beta   90.00
_cell.angle_gamma   90.00
#
_symmetry.space_group_name_H-M   'P 1'
#
loop_
_entity.id
_entity.type
_entity.pdbx_description
1 polymer ?
#
loop_
_entity_poly.entity_id
_entity_poly.type
_entity_poly.pdbx_seq_one_letter_code
_entity_poly.pdbx_strand_id
1 'polypeptide(L)'
;ELEVNTGSNLLNTLAEHKLFLPSACGGKGSCGQCKCQVVEGGGTILPTETGFFTRKQILNNWRLGCQVKVKNDMKIVVPDSVLSIKKWECEVISNNNVATFIKEFCVKIPDGETLNYRSGGYIQVDVPAMTVDYKDFDIDPQYRADWEKMKMFDLKMVNPTPTLRAYSMATYPAEGNIIKLNVRIATPPFDRAKGGFMDVNPGICSSYIYSLKPGDKVMISGPYGEFFIPEDAPEDQEFIFIGGGAGMAPMRSHIMHLFKTEKTKRKVSFWYGARSLKEAFYLEDYAALEAEFPNFKFNLALDNPLPEDNWTGYKGFIHQVLYDNYLKNHENPEDA
;
A
#
# COMPACT_ATOMS: atom_id res chain seq x y z
N GLU A 1 -8.78 22.32 22.90
CA GLU A 1 -8.74 23.53 22.10
C GLU A 1 -7.32 23.73 21.57
N LEU A 2 -7.16 24.09 20.28
CA LEU A 2 -5.86 24.28 19.64
C LEU A 2 -5.80 25.68 19.05
N GLU A 3 -4.75 26.44 19.35
CA GLU A 3 -4.43 27.68 18.68
C GLU A 3 -3.61 27.38 17.43
N VAL A 4 -4.08 27.83 16.27
CA VAL A 4 -3.46 27.50 14.97
C VAL A 4 -3.35 28.75 14.07
N ASN A 5 -2.35 28.74 13.21
CA ASN A 5 -2.21 29.80 12.21
C ASN A 5 -3.20 29.60 11.06
N THR A 6 -3.77 30.72 10.58
CA THR A 6 -4.65 30.71 9.40
C THR A 6 -3.84 30.54 8.10
N GLY A 7 -4.49 29.99 7.06
CA GLY A 7 -3.95 29.93 5.70
C GLY A 7 -3.60 28.53 5.21
N SER A 8 -3.21 27.61 6.11
CA SER A 8 -2.97 26.21 5.79
C SER A 8 -4.26 25.43 5.51
N ASN A 9 -4.16 24.26 4.91
CA ASN A 9 -5.29 23.33 4.88
C ASN A 9 -5.41 22.58 6.21
N LEU A 10 -6.63 22.16 6.54
CA LEU A 10 -6.92 21.51 7.82
C LEU A 10 -6.13 20.21 8.04
N LEU A 11 -5.85 19.43 6.98
CA LEU A 11 -5.03 18.21 7.06
C LEU A 11 -3.63 18.52 7.62
N ASN A 12 -2.96 19.53 7.09
CA ASN A 12 -1.61 19.90 7.52
C ASN A 12 -1.63 20.52 8.92
N THR A 13 -2.61 21.40 9.20
CA THR A 13 -2.79 22.03 10.52
C THR A 13 -2.98 20.98 11.60
N LEU A 14 -3.81 19.97 11.37
CA LEU A 14 -4.00 18.87 12.31
C LEU A 14 -2.70 18.05 12.51
N ALA A 15 -1.97 17.78 11.43
CA ALA A 15 -0.73 17.03 11.49
C ALA A 15 0.36 17.77 12.31
N GLU A 16 0.44 19.10 12.24
CA GLU A 16 1.32 19.92 13.08
C GLU A 16 1.02 19.76 14.57
N HIS A 17 -0.24 19.45 14.92
CA HIS A 17 -0.70 19.17 16.27
C HIS A 17 -0.81 17.68 16.60
N LYS A 18 -0.12 16.82 15.85
CA LYS A 18 -0.04 15.35 16.05
C LYS A 18 -1.39 14.63 15.88
N LEU A 19 -2.31 15.21 15.14
CA LEU A 19 -3.56 14.59 14.72
C LEU A 19 -3.46 14.22 13.22
N PHE A 20 -3.17 12.95 12.94
CA PHE A 20 -2.84 12.48 11.59
C PHE A 20 -4.05 11.88 10.90
N LEU A 21 -4.75 12.67 10.07
CA LEU A 21 -5.80 12.14 9.20
C LEU A 21 -5.21 11.23 8.11
N PRO A 22 -5.91 10.14 7.74
CA PRO A 22 -5.51 9.29 6.61
C PRO A 22 -5.38 10.11 5.32
N SER A 23 -4.30 9.91 4.55
CA SER A 23 -4.11 10.65 3.28
C SER A 23 -3.22 9.89 2.29
N ALA A 24 -3.76 8.92 1.57
CA ALA A 24 -2.99 8.16 0.58
C ALA A 24 -2.45 9.01 -0.58
N CYS A 25 -3.15 10.09 -0.96
CA CYS A 25 -2.73 10.99 -2.04
C CYS A 25 -1.79 12.11 -1.58
N GLY A 26 -1.48 12.23 -0.29
CA GLY A 26 -0.67 13.32 0.26
C GLY A 26 -1.34 14.69 0.14
N GLY A 27 -2.63 14.77 0.40
CA GLY A 27 -3.37 16.04 0.43
C GLY A 27 -3.82 16.58 -0.93
N LYS A 28 -3.74 15.78 -2.01
CA LYS A 28 -4.12 16.20 -3.38
C LYS A 28 -5.63 16.14 -3.67
N GLY A 29 -6.47 15.73 -2.71
CA GLY A 29 -7.93 15.66 -2.87
C GLY A 29 -8.44 14.51 -3.73
N SER A 30 -7.62 13.50 -4.05
CA SER A 30 -7.96 12.43 -4.99
C SER A 30 -8.26 11.08 -4.36
N CYS A 31 -7.95 10.86 -3.07
CA CYS A 31 -8.18 9.55 -2.42
C CYS A 31 -9.43 9.52 -1.53
N GLY A 32 -9.96 10.66 -1.11
CA GLY A 32 -11.14 10.72 -0.27
C GLY A 32 -10.95 10.27 1.19
N GLN A 33 -9.72 10.01 1.66
CA GLN A 33 -9.49 9.38 2.96
C GLN A 33 -9.45 10.34 4.15
N CYS A 34 -9.01 11.60 3.94
CA CYS A 34 -8.89 12.60 5.02
C CYS A 34 -10.25 13.16 5.46
N LYS A 35 -11.22 12.26 5.67
CA LYS A 35 -12.57 12.62 6.07
C LYS A 35 -12.62 13.07 7.52
N CYS A 36 -13.24 14.23 7.76
CA CYS A 36 -13.57 14.71 9.08
C CYS A 36 -14.89 15.50 9.02
N GLN A 37 -15.54 15.66 10.15
CA GLN A 37 -16.76 16.49 10.22
C GLN A 37 -16.36 17.89 10.66
N VAL A 38 -16.65 18.91 9.85
CA VAL A 38 -16.37 20.31 10.18
C VAL A 38 -17.69 20.99 10.56
N VAL A 39 -18.00 20.92 11.85
CA VAL A 39 -19.31 21.35 12.39
C VAL A 39 -19.51 22.84 12.21
N GLU A 40 -18.45 23.63 12.44
CA GLU A 40 -18.45 25.09 12.32
C GLU A 40 -17.18 25.58 11.60
N GLY A 41 -17.27 26.66 10.85
CA GLY A 41 -16.12 27.34 10.26
C GLY A 41 -15.59 26.74 8.96
N GLY A 42 -16.15 25.62 8.47
CA GLY A 42 -15.63 24.88 7.30
C GLY A 42 -15.98 25.46 5.92
N GLY A 43 -16.88 26.43 5.86
CA GLY A 43 -17.42 26.93 4.59
C GLY A 43 -18.23 25.89 3.83
N THR A 44 -18.53 26.15 2.56
CA THR A 44 -19.31 25.24 1.71
C THR A 44 -18.42 24.10 1.16
N ILE A 45 -19.04 22.93 0.95
CA ILE A 45 -18.37 21.79 0.31
C ILE A 45 -17.96 22.15 -1.13
N LEU A 46 -16.76 21.74 -1.52
CA LEU A 46 -16.24 21.99 -2.87
C LEU A 46 -16.71 20.90 -3.85
N PRO A 47 -16.89 21.23 -5.14
CA PRO A 47 -17.22 20.23 -6.16
C PRO A 47 -16.26 19.06 -6.20
N THR A 48 -14.98 19.29 -5.91
CA THR A 48 -13.94 18.25 -5.84
C THR A 48 -14.11 17.25 -4.69
N GLU A 49 -14.95 17.57 -3.70
CA GLU A 49 -15.22 16.72 -2.54
C GLU A 49 -16.49 15.89 -2.68
N THR A 50 -17.46 16.36 -3.47
CA THR A 50 -18.83 15.78 -3.49
C THR A 50 -18.87 14.32 -3.89
N GLY A 51 -17.96 13.86 -4.75
CA GLY A 51 -17.87 12.46 -5.17
C GLY A 51 -17.44 11.47 -4.08
N PHE A 52 -16.95 11.95 -2.93
CA PHE A 52 -16.47 11.11 -1.82
C PHE A 52 -17.48 10.98 -0.67
N PHE A 53 -18.64 11.65 -0.77
CA PHE A 53 -19.61 11.70 0.31
C PHE A 53 -21.02 11.38 -0.16
N THR A 54 -21.75 10.67 0.69
CA THR A 54 -23.21 10.53 0.53
C THR A 54 -23.91 11.85 0.82
N ARG A 55 -25.14 12.01 0.32
CA ARG A 55 -25.96 13.19 0.63
C ARG A 55 -26.14 13.42 2.15
N LYS A 56 -26.28 12.34 2.93
CA LYS A 56 -26.37 12.40 4.40
C LYS A 56 -25.09 12.95 5.02
N GLN A 57 -23.94 12.53 4.53
CA GLN A 57 -22.63 13.02 5.00
C GLN A 57 -22.46 14.52 4.68
N ILE A 58 -22.83 14.94 3.47
CA ILE A 58 -22.76 16.36 3.08
C ILE A 58 -23.64 17.22 4.01
N LEU A 59 -24.87 16.80 4.30
CA LEU A 59 -25.79 17.50 5.22
C LEU A 59 -25.27 17.54 6.67
N ASN A 60 -24.41 16.59 7.04
CA ASN A 60 -23.75 16.52 8.35
C ASN A 60 -22.35 17.16 8.34
N ASN A 61 -22.07 18.05 7.38
CA ASN A 61 -20.82 18.81 7.29
C ASN A 61 -19.54 17.95 7.22
N TRP A 62 -19.63 16.76 6.61
CA TRP A 62 -18.42 15.98 6.31
C TRP A 62 -17.60 16.65 5.20
N ARG A 63 -16.29 16.72 5.38
CA ARG A 63 -15.34 17.38 4.49
C ARG A 63 -14.07 16.55 4.32
N LEU A 64 -13.33 16.82 3.26
CA LEU A 64 -11.94 16.36 3.15
C LEU A 64 -11.00 17.39 3.79
N GLY A 65 -10.28 17.00 4.84
CA GLY A 65 -9.37 17.90 5.56
C GLY A 65 -8.35 18.61 4.66
N CYS A 66 -7.91 17.97 3.58
CA CYS A 66 -7.00 18.58 2.61
C CYS A 66 -7.64 19.65 1.73
N GLN A 67 -8.95 19.70 1.61
CA GLN A 67 -9.72 20.69 0.81
C GLN A 67 -10.26 21.84 1.66
N VAL A 68 -10.24 21.71 2.98
CA VAL A 68 -10.68 22.77 3.91
C VAL A 68 -9.51 23.65 4.28
N LYS A 69 -9.62 24.96 4.05
CA LYS A 69 -8.64 25.95 4.52
C LYS A 69 -9.05 26.50 5.89
N VAL A 70 -8.11 26.57 6.80
CA VAL A 70 -8.28 27.21 8.12
C VAL A 70 -8.26 28.72 7.92
N LYS A 71 -9.42 29.35 8.07
CA LYS A 71 -9.56 30.81 7.89
C LYS A 71 -10.18 31.49 9.11
N ASN A 72 -10.99 30.76 9.87
CA ASN A 72 -11.73 31.24 11.03
C ASN A 72 -11.65 30.18 12.13
N ASP A 73 -12.19 30.49 13.29
CA ASP A 73 -12.42 29.50 14.33
C ASP A 73 -13.28 28.37 13.78
N MET A 74 -12.91 27.15 14.13
CA MET A 74 -13.53 25.94 13.59
C MET A 74 -13.85 24.96 14.71
N LYS A 75 -14.97 24.25 14.55
CA LYS A 75 -15.29 23.09 15.38
C LYS A 75 -15.28 21.84 14.51
N ILE A 76 -14.41 20.91 14.84
CA ILE A 76 -14.22 19.68 14.07
C ILE A 76 -14.42 18.45 14.94
N VAL A 77 -14.88 17.37 14.31
CA VAL A 77 -14.91 16.02 14.88
C VAL A 77 -14.10 15.14 13.96
N VAL A 78 -13.09 14.48 14.52
CA VAL A 78 -12.26 13.48 13.83
C VAL A 78 -12.68 12.08 14.28
N PRO A 79 -12.51 11.04 13.43
CA PRO A 79 -12.73 9.67 13.86
C PRO A 79 -11.81 9.29 15.03
N ASP A 80 -12.31 8.49 15.98
CA ASP A 80 -11.54 8.08 17.16
C ASP A 80 -10.25 7.37 16.78
N SER A 81 -10.23 6.64 15.68
CA SER A 81 -9.04 6.00 15.13
C SER A 81 -7.87 6.95 14.88
N VAL A 82 -8.15 8.23 14.62
CA VAL A 82 -7.11 9.28 14.41
C VAL A 82 -6.30 9.51 15.68
N LEU A 83 -6.91 9.34 16.86
CA LEU A 83 -6.26 9.55 18.15
C LEU A 83 -5.22 8.46 18.48
N SER A 84 -5.32 7.29 17.86
CA SER A 84 -4.38 6.17 18.04
C SER A 84 -3.19 6.21 17.06
N ILE A 85 -3.23 7.09 16.06
CA ILE A 85 -2.17 7.18 15.06
C ILE A 85 -0.95 7.87 15.65
N LYS A 86 0.18 7.19 15.49
CA LYS A 86 1.50 7.71 15.90
C LYS A 86 2.40 7.93 14.69
N LYS A 87 3.50 8.63 14.93
CA LYS A 87 4.54 8.88 13.94
C LYS A 87 5.91 8.59 14.55
N TRP A 88 6.73 7.82 13.84
CA TRP A 88 8.03 7.37 14.29
C TRP A 88 9.10 7.62 13.24
N GLU A 89 10.31 7.86 13.70
CA GLU A 89 11.52 7.73 12.90
C GLU A 89 11.99 6.27 12.98
N CYS A 90 11.76 5.51 11.92
CA CYS A 90 12.08 4.09 11.83
C CYS A 90 13.43 3.88 11.16
N GLU A 91 14.10 2.78 11.51
CA GLU A 91 15.34 2.37 10.88
C GLU A 91 15.09 1.39 9.74
N VAL A 92 15.72 1.62 8.60
CA VAL A 92 15.71 0.69 7.47
C VAL A 92 16.56 -0.53 7.81
N ILE A 93 15.95 -1.70 7.81
CA ILE A 93 16.62 -2.99 8.07
C ILE A 93 17.12 -3.62 6.78
N SER A 94 16.27 -3.60 5.74
CA SER A 94 16.62 -4.11 4.41
C SER A 94 15.78 -3.43 3.33
N ASN A 95 16.30 -3.46 2.10
CA ASN A 95 15.62 -2.89 0.94
C ASN A 95 16.04 -3.66 -0.32
N ASN A 96 15.57 -4.89 -0.43
CA ASN A 96 16.03 -5.86 -1.42
C ASN A 96 15.02 -6.01 -2.56
N ASN A 97 15.50 -6.23 -3.78
CA ASN A 97 14.63 -6.61 -4.86
C ASN A 97 13.99 -7.98 -4.60
N VAL A 98 12.68 -8.10 -4.78
CA VAL A 98 11.92 -9.36 -4.79
C VAL A 98 11.37 -9.66 -6.18
N ALA A 99 11.36 -8.67 -7.06
CA ALA A 99 11.05 -8.78 -8.49
C ALA A 99 11.80 -7.66 -9.23
N THR A 100 11.78 -7.67 -10.56
CA THR A 100 12.51 -6.71 -11.39
C THR A 100 12.26 -5.26 -10.96
N PHE A 101 11.01 -4.93 -10.66
CA PHE A 101 10.58 -3.56 -10.34
C PHE A 101 9.91 -3.45 -8.97
N ILE A 102 10.09 -4.45 -8.09
CA ILE A 102 9.52 -4.44 -6.73
C ILE A 102 10.61 -4.74 -5.72
N LYS A 103 10.69 -3.91 -4.68
CA LYS A 103 11.50 -4.17 -3.50
C LYS A 103 10.63 -4.56 -2.31
N GLU A 104 11.12 -5.49 -1.50
CA GLU A 104 10.71 -5.64 -0.10
C GLU A 104 11.49 -4.62 0.71
N PHE A 105 10.79 -3.63 1.20
CA PHE A 105 11.33 -2.59 2.07
C PHE A 105 10.95 -2.91 3.51
N CYS A 106 11.94 -3.12 4.35
CA CYS A 106 11.78 -3.53 5.74
C CYS A 106 12.31 -2.47 6.69
N VAL A 107 11.48 -2.07 7.65
CA VAL A 107 11.85 -1.09 8.68
C VAL A 107 11.52 -1.60 10.07
N LYS A 108 12.26 -1.12 11.07
CA LYS A 108 12.03 -1.40 12.48
C LYS A 108 11.41 -0.18 13.16
N ILE A 109 10.32 -0.41 13.88
CA ILE A 109 9.75 0.56 14.82
C ILE A 109 10.73 0.76 15.97
N PRO A 110 10.92 2.00 16.49
CA PRO A 110 11.84 2.27 17.59
C PRO A 110 11.58 1.38 18.81
N ASP A 111 12.64 1.03 19.52
CA ASP A 111 12.55 0.21 20.75
C ASP A 111 11.67 0.90 21.80
N GLY A 112 10.80 0.12 22.45
CA GLY A 112 9.82 0.63 23.41
C GLY A 112 8.51 1.14 22.80
N GLU A 113 8.43 1.27 21.47
CA GLU A 113 7.21 1.59 20.74
C GLU A 113 6.58 0.34 20.14
N THR A 114 5.28 0.40 19.90
CA THR A 114 4.52 -0.71 19.27
C THR A 114 3.52 -0.15 18.28
N LEU A 115 3.47 -0.77 17.11
CA LEU A 115 2.42 -0.53 16.12
C LEU A 115 1.33 -1.60 16.29
N ASN A 116 0.21 -1.19 16.89
CA ASN A 116 -0.97 -2.05 17.02
C ASN A 116 -1.86 -1.86 15.78
N TYR A 117 -1.98 -2.88 14.94
CA TYR A 117 -2.76 -2.81 13.71
C TYR A 117 -3.52 -4.11 13.42
N ARG A 118 -4.48 -4.04 12.52
CA ARG A 118 -5.16 -5.20 11.93
C ARG A 118 -4.52 -5.54 10.60
N SER A 119 -4.46 -6.82 10.26
CA SER A 119 -4.03 -7.28 8.94
C SER A 119 -4.83 -6.61 7.82
N GLY A 120 -4.17 -6.26 6.72
CA GLY A 120 -4.74 -5.40 5.67
C GLY A 120 -4.55 -3.90 5.91
N GLY A 121 -4.05 -3.51 7.08
CA GLY A 121 -3.70 -2.12 7.38
C GLY A 121 -2.52 -1.60 6.55
N TYR A 122 -2.38 -0.28 6.54
CA TYR A 122 -1.31 0.42 5.83
C TYR A 122 -0.63 1.47 6.72
N ILE A 123 0.54 1.90 6.30
CA ILE A 123 1.27 3.03 6.88
C ILE A 123 1.42 4.14 5.86
N GLN A 124 1.75 5.35 6.33
CA GLN A 124 2.16 6.46 5.47
C GLN A 124 3.66 6.69 5.66
N VAL A 125 4.36 6.85 4.54
CA VAL A 125 5.79 7.17 4.49
C VAL A 125 5.93 8.64 4.10
N ASP A 126 6.61 9.42 4.93
CA ASP A 126 6.96 10.81 4.63
C ASP A 126 8.17 10.86 3.70
N VAL A 127 8.11 11.74 2.73
CA VAL A 127 9.19 12.00 1.79
C VAL A 127 9.62 13.47 1.92
N PRO A 128 10.87 13.75 2.30
CA PRO A 128 11.37 15.12 2.38
C PRO A 128 11.51 15.76 0.99
N ALA A 129 11.71 17.07 0.95
CA ALA A 129 12.14 17.74 -0.26
C ALA A 129 13.54 17.23 -0.63
N MET A 130 13.69 16.64 -1.81
CA MET A 130 14.93 16.03 -2.26
C MET A 130 14.92 15.71 -3.75
N THR A 131 16.09 15.36 -4.24
CA THR A 131 16.29 14.82 -5.59
C THR A 131 16.92 13.44 -5.48
N VAL A 132 16.45 12.49 -6.26
CA VAL A 132 16.96 11.11 -6.31
C VAL A 132 17.34 10.78 -7.75
N ASP A 133 18.58 10.32 -7.94
CA ASP A 133 19.10 9.86 -9.22
C ASP A 133 19.02 8.33 -9.25
N TYR A 134 18.41 7.74 -10.28
CA TYR A 134 18.20 6.29 -10.33
C TYR A 134 19.50 5.49 -10.55
N LYS A 135 20.57 6.16 -11.03
CA LYS A 135 21.90 5.52 -11.14
C LYS A 135 22.46 5.08 -9.78
N ASP A 136 22.00 5.72 -8.68
CA ASP A 136 22.48 5.47 -7.33
C ASP A 136 21.68 4.36 -6.62
N PHE A 137 20.68 3.76 -7.30
CA PHE A 137 19.90 2.66 -6.75
C PHE A 137 20.70 1.37 -6.67
N ASP A 138 20.60 0.72 -5.53
CA ASP A 138 21.08 -0.64 -5.36
C ASP A 138 20.05 -1.62 -5.96
N ILE A 139 20.37 -2.18 -7.12
CA ILE A 139 19.53 -3.13 -7.85
C ILE A 139 20.27 -4.46 -7.92
N ASP A 140 19.61 -5.51 -7.45
CA ASP A 140 20.13 -6.86 -7.46
C ASP A 140 20.63 -7.24 -8.88
N PRO A 141 21.84 -7.83 -9.02
CA PRO A 141 22.44 -8.16 -10.30
C PRO A 141 21.54 -8.94 -11.26
N GLN A 142 20.69 -9.82 -10.76
CA GLN A 142 19.75 -10.60 -11.57
C GLN A 142 18.73 -9.75 -12.32
N TYR A 143 18.42 -8.53 -11.84
CA TYR A 143 17.44 -7.61 -12.45
C TYR A 143 18.08 -6.46 -13.21
N ARG A 144 19.41 -6.28 -13.07
CA ARG A 144 20.10 -5.10 -13.58
C ARG A 144 20.01 -4.96 -15.10
N ALA A 145 20.11 -6.07 -15.83
CA ALA A 145 20.01 -6.07 -17.29
C ALA A 145 18.66 -5.53 -17.80
N ASP A 146 17.54 -5.82 -17.11
CA ASP A 146 16.23 -5.27 -17.46
C ASP A 146 16.16 -3.76 -17.21
N TRP A 147 16.77 -3.29 -16.12
CA TRP A 147 16.86 -1.86 -15.80
C TRP A 147 17.69 -1.10 -16.83
N GLU A 148 18.82 -1.64 -17.28
CA GLU A 148 19.69 -1.08 -18.33
C GLU A 148 18.95 -1.05 -19.68
N LYS A 149 18.32 -2.17 -20.07
CA LYS A 149 17.54 -2.28 -21.32
C LYS A 149 16.42 -1.23 -21.38
N MET A 150 15.76 -0.94 -20.26
CA MET A 150 14.70 0.07 -20.18
C MET A 150 15.22 1.48 -19.94
N LYS A 151 16.52 1.68 -19.82
CA LYS A 151 17.15 2.97 -19.50
C LYS A 151 16.63 3.58 -18.18
N MET A 152 16.35 2.72 -17.20
CA MET A 152 15.82 3.15 -15.90
C MET A 152 16.83 4.02 -15.15
N PHE A 153 18.13 3.74 -15.30
CA PHE A 153 19.21 4.48 -14.64
C PHE A 153 19.40 5.90 -15.16
N ASP A 154 18.76 6.27 -16.27
CA ASP A 154 18.77 7.63 -16.81
C ASP A 154 17.70 8.52 -16.15
N LEU A 155 16.81 7.93 -15.34
CA LEU A 155 15.73 8.66 -14.69
C LEU A 155 16.21 9.41 -13.44
N LYS A 156 15.52 10.52 -13.17
CA LYS A 156 15.76 11.36 -12.01
C LYS A 156 14.43 11.83 -11.43
N MET A 157 14.23 11.65 -10.13
CA MET A 157 13.05 12.13 -9.42
C MET A 157 13.39 13.44 -8.69
N VAL A 158 12.52 14.43 -8.78
CA VAL A 158 12.61 15.70 -8.06
C VAL A 158 11.37 15.87 -7.18
N ASN A 159 11.58 16.06 -5.89
CA ASN A 159 10.52 16.38 -4.92
C ASN A 159 10.83 17.76 -4.30
N PRO A 160 10.21 18.86 -4.77
CA PRO A 160 10.53 20.20 -4.29
C PRO A 160 9.94 20.52 -2.92
N THR A 161 8.91 19.78 -2.50
CA THR A 161 8.20 20.00 -1.22
C THR A 161 7.92 18.67 -0.53
N PRO A 162 7.98 18.62 0.81
CA PRO A 162 7.63 17.39 1.55
C PRO A 162 6.27 16.85 1.15
N THR A 163 6.18 15.53 1.01
CA THR A 163 4.93 14.83 0.68
C THR A 163 4.88 13.50 1.44
N LEU A 164 3.78 12.77 1.30
CA LEU A 164 3.63 11.43 1.89
C LEU A 164 2.84 10.51 0.96
N ARG A 165 2.98 9.19 1.14
CA ARG A 165 2.19 8.18 0.45
C ARG A 165 1.91 7.00 1.36
N ALA A 166 0.76 6.37 1.10
CA ALA A 166 0.32 5.17 1.79
C ALA A 166 0.87 3.90 1.12
N TYR A 167 1.24 2.93 1.96
CA TYR A 167 1.66 1.59 1.55
C TYR A 167 1.05 0.55 2.48
N SER A 168 0.38 -0.45 1.90
CA SER A 168 -0.12 -1.61 2.64
C SER A 168 1.05 -2.40 3.22
N MET A 169 0.88 -2.86 4.46
CA MET A 169 1.86 -3.70 5.12
C MET A 169 1.77 -5.16 4.63
N ALA A 170 2.91 -5.75 4.34
CA ALA A 170 3.03 -7.17 4.03
C ALA A 170 3.22 -8.02 5.30
N THR A 171 3.64 -7.40 6.40
CA THR A 171 3.67 -8.01 7.74
C THR A 171 2.27 -8.16 8.30
N TYR A 172 2.10 -9.16 9.19
CA TYR A 172 0.93 -9.29 10.05
C TYR A 172 1.33 -9.03 11.52
N PRO A 173 0.38 -8.72 12.43
CA PRO A 173 0.72 -8.23 13.78
C PRO A 173 1.69 -9.08 14.57
N ALA A 174 1.63 -10.41 14.43
CA ALA A 174 2.50 -11.32 15.19
C ALA A 174 3.98 -11.34 14.72
N GLU A 175 4.32 -10.69 13.58
CA GLU A 175 5.72 -10.49 13.18
C GLU A 175 6.44 -9.41 14.03
N GLY A 176 5.72 -8.73 14.93
CA GLY A 176 6.29 -7.81 15.92
C GLY A 176 6.54 -6.40 15.36
N ASN A 177 7.60 -5.75 15.84
CA ASN A 177 7.90 -4.33 15.55
C ASN A 177 8.66 -4.13 14.22
N ILE A 178 8.44 -5.00 13.25
CA ILE A 178 8.99 -4.91 11.89
C ILE A 178 7.84 -4.66 10.93
N ILE A 179 8.03 -3.72 10.01
CA ILE A 179 7.10 -3.44 8.93
C ILE A 179 7.78 -3.79 7.62
N LYS A 180 7.14 -4.64 6.82
CA LYS A 180 7.54 -4.94 5.43
C LYS A 180 6.54 -4.34 4.46
N LEU A 181 7.04 -3.69 3.43
CA LEU A 181 6.27 -3.16 2.31
C LEU A 181 6.75 -3.80 1.01
N ASN A 182 5.83 -4.08 0.09
CA ASN A 182 6.21 -4.42 -1.28
C ASN A 182 6.05 -3.17 -2.15
N VAL A 183 7.16 -2.56 -2.52
CA VAL A 183 7.17 -1.26 -3.19
C VAL A 183 7.56 -1.42 -4.65
N ARG A 184 6.59 -1.20 -5.55
CA ARG A 184 6.86 -1.12 -6.98
C ARG A 184 7.36 0.27 -7.34
N ILE A 185 8.48 0.34 -8.08
CA ILE A 185 8.95 1.61 -8.64
C ILE A 185 7.92 2.17 -9.65
N ALA A 186 7.51 3.41 -9.46
CA ALA A 186 6.60 4.10 -10.37
C ALA A 186 7.41 4.95 -11.35
N THR A 187 7.52 4.47 -12.58
CA THR A 187 8.20 5.18 -13.67
C THR A 187 7.29 6.18 -14.35
N PRO A 188 7.83 7.14 -15.11
CA PRO A 188 7.06 7.85 -16.11
C PRO A 188 6.39 6.88 -17.10
N PRO A 189 5.28 7.26 -17.74
CA PRO A 189 4.72 6.46 -18.81
C PRO A 189 5.74 6.24 -19.94
N PHE A 190 5.75 5.03 -20.50
CA PHE A 190 6.63 4.71 -21.61
C PHE A 190 5.98 5.09 -22.94
N ASP A 191 6.62 5.98 -23.70
CA ASP A 191 6.21 6.36 -25.04
C ASP A 191 6.77 5.36 -26.05
N ARG A 192 5.91 4.47 -26.52
CA ARG A 192 6.30 3.43 -27.50
C ARG A 192 6.76 4.01 -28.84
N ALA A 193 6.22 5.16 -29.23
CA ALA A 193 6.58 5.82 -30.50
C ALA A 193 7.99 6.41 -30.44
N LYS A 194 8.40 6.92 -29.29
CA LYS A 194 9.73 7.49 -29.05
C LYS A 194 10.75 6.47 -28.52
N GLY A 195 10.29 5.27 -28.13
CA GLY A 195 11.15 4.24 -27.55
C GLY A 195 11.79 4.62 -26.22
N GLY A 196 11.11 5.44 -25.40
CA GLY A 196 11.62 5.91 -24.11
C GLY A 196 10.53 6.41 -23.17
N PHE A 197 10.91 6.81 -21.97
CA PHE A 197 9.97 7.40 -21.03
C PHE A 197 9.56 8.82 -21.42
N MET A 198 8.32 9.18 -21.09
CA MET A 198 7.85 10.56 -21.21
C MET A 198 8.63 11.47 -20.25
N ASP A 199 8.77 12.76 -20.61
CA ASP A 199 9.41 13.77 -19.76
C ASP A 199 8.44 14.25 -18.67
N VAL A 200 8.18 13.35 -17.71
CA VAL A 200 7.41 13.63 -16.49
C VAL A 200 8.14 13.04 -15.28
N ASN A 201 7.96 13.67 -14.14
CA ASN A 201 8.63 13.24 -12.91
C ASN A 201 8.22 11.81 -12.52
N PRO A 202 9.16 10.91 -12.19
CA PRO A 202 8.86 9.59 -11.65
C PRO A 202 8.08 9.64 -10.33
N GLY A 203 7.59 8.50 -9.87
CA GLY A 203 6.89 8.39 -8.60
C GLY A 203 7.77 8.79 -7.42
N ILE A 204 7.37 9.83 -6.70
CA ILE A 204 8.18 10.47 -5.65
C ILE A 204 8.53 9.47 -4.53
N CYS A 205 7.54 8.87 -3.90
CA CYS A 205 7.77 8.04 -2.72
C CYS A 205 8.43 6.71 -3.06
N SER A 206 8.07 6.07 -4.17
CA SER A 206 8.73 4.84 -4.61
C SER A 206 10.21 5.08 -4.94
N SER A 207 10.55 6.20 -5.58
CA SER A 207 11.94 6.58 -5.84
C SER A 207 12.71 6.86 -4.55
N TYR A 208 12.08 7.56 -3.60
CA TYR A 208 12.66 7.78 -2.27
C TYR A 208 12.96 6.45 -1.57
N ILE A 209 11.97 5.54 -1.49
CA ILE A 209 12.17 4.24 -0.86
C ILE A 209 13.30 3.47 -1.55
N TYR A 210 13.35 3.46 -2.88
CA TYR A 210 14.42 2.78 -3.62
C TYR A 210 15.82 3.33 -3.34
N SER A 211 15.95 4.60 -2.93
CA SER A 211 17.22 5.23 -2.59
C SER A 211 17.71 4.90 -1.17
N LEU A 212 16.81 4.44 -0.29
CA LEU A 212 17.14 4.16 1.10
C LEU A 212 17.95 2.86 1.23
N LYS A 213 18.88 2.88 2.18
CA LYS A 213 19.79 1.76 2.47
C LYS A 213 19.64 1.31 3.93
N PRO A 214 20.03 0.08 4.27
CA PRO A 214 20.07 -0.37 5.67
C PRO A 214 20.82 0.63 6.57
N GLY A 215 20.22 0.97 7.70
CA GLY A 215 20.71 2.00 8.64
C GLY A 215 20.14 3.40 8.43
N ASP A 216 19.59 3.71 7.25
CA ASP A 216 18.91 4.99 7.01
C ASP A 216 17.67 5.14 7.89
N LYS A 217 17.24 6.39 8.10
CA LYS A 217 16.05 6.71 8.88
C LYS A 217 14.92 7.18 7.95
N VAL A 218 13.71 6.77 8.27
CA VAL A 218 12.50 7.13 7.53
C VAL A 218 11.36 7.44 8.48
N MET A 219 10.64 8.54 8.20
CA MET A 219 9.46 8.91 8.99
C MET A 219 8.24 8.14 8.51
N ILE A 220 7.59 7.43 9.43
CA ILE A 220 6.42 6.61 9.17
C ILE A 220 5.32 6.97 10.16
N SER A 221 4.08 7.05 9.70
CA SER A 221 2.90 7.17 10.56
C SER A 221 1.92 6.02 10.32
N GLY A 222 1.17 5.70 11.36
CA GLY A 222 0.17 4.63 11.33
C GLY A 222 -0.37 4.23 12.71
N PRO A 223 -1.20 3.20 12.77
CA PRO A 223 -1.74 2.44 11.65
C PRO A 223 -2.93 3.13 10.98
N TYR A 224 -3.13 2.84 9.71
CA TYR A 224 -4.33 3.22 8.95
C TYR A 224 -4.93 1.99 8.28
N GLY A 225 -6.16 2.06 7.82
CA GLY A 225 -6.73 1.01 6.98
C GLY A 225 -8.25 0.91 7.05
N GLU A 226 -8.79 0.33 5.97
CA GLU A 226 -10.19 -0.03 5.83
C GLU A 226 -10.35 -1.38 5.13
N PHE A 227 -9.25 -1.95 4.63
CA PHE A 227 -9.24 -3.23 3.93
C PHE A 227 -9.07 -4.39 4.93
N PHE A 228 -10.13 -4.61 5.71
CA PHE A 228 -10.15 -5.64 6.75
C PHE A 228 -11.11 -6.76 6.41
N ILE A 229 -10.80 -7.97 6.85
CA ILE A 229 -11.76 -9.05 6.87
C ILE A 229 -12.88 -8.67 7.85
N PRO A 230 -14.17 -8.78 7.46
CA PRO A 230 -15.30 -8.52 8.36
C PRO A 230 -15.23 -9.40 9.61
N GLU A 231 -15.47 -8.81 10.78
CA GLU A 231 -15.43 -9.55 12.05
C GLU A 231 -16.62 -10.50 12.21
N ASP A 232 -17.71 -10.20 11.52
CA ASP A 232 -18.97 -10.98 11.48
C ASP A 232 -19.05 -11.96 10.31
N ALA A 233 -17.94 -12.18 9.59
CA ALA A 233 -17.90 -13.17 8.51
C ALA A 233 -18.22 -14.58 9.05
N PRO A 234 -19.16 -15.33 8.45
CA PRO A 234 -19.50 -16.70 8.86
C PRO A 234 -18.25 -17.58 8.99
N GLU A 235 -18.23 -18.48 10.00
CA GLU A 235 -17.06 -19.33 10.26
C GLU A 235 -16.73 -20.31 9.12
N ASP A 236 -17.72 -20.70 8.34
CA ASP A 236 -17.62 -21.58 7.19
C ASP A 236 -17.45 -20.86 5.85
N GLN A 237 -17.50 -19.52 5.84
CA GLN A 237 -17.31 -18.73 4.63
C GLN A 237 -15.92 -18.99 4.04
N GLU A 238 -15.88 -19.29 2.74
CA GLU A 238 -14.64 -19.39 1.99
C GLU A 238 -14.03 -18.00 1.74
N PHE A 239 -12.70 -17.93 1.76
CA PHE A 239 -11.99 -16.70 1.37
C PHE A 239 -11.15 -16.93 0.13
N ILE A 240 -11.39 -16.09 -0.88
CA ILE A 240 -10.65 -16.08 -2.14
C ILE A 240 -9.86 -14.78 -2.21
N PHE A 241 -8.55 -14.86 -2.00
CA PHE A 241 -7.64 -13.72 -2.17
C PHE A 241 -7.15 -13.65 -3.61
N ILE A 242 -7.12 -12.44 -4.17
CA ILE A 242 -6.65 -12.21 -5.54
C ILE A 242 -5.62 -11.08 -5.51
N GLY A 243 -4.46 -11.32 -6.08
CA GLY A 243 -3.39 -10.31 -6.09
C GLY A 243 -2.46 -10.42 -7.29
N GLY A 244 -1.65 -9.38 -7.48
CA GLY A 244 -0.59 -9.35 -8.48
C GLY A 244 0.45 -8.27 -8.18
N GLY A 245 1.71 -8.54 -8.44
CA GLY A 245 2.80 -7.61 -8.16
C GLY A 245 2.82 -7.14 -6.70
N ALA A 246 2.91 -5.82 -6.46
CA ALA A 246 2.94 -5.25 -5.11
C ALA A 246 1.61 -5.41 -4.33
N GLY A 247 0.51 -5.81 -4.98
CA GLY A 247 -0.74 -6.22 -4.31
C GLY A 247 -0.59 -7.45 -3.43
N MET A 248 0.55 -8.13 -3.50
CA MET A 248 0.98 -9.17 -2.58
C MET A 248 0.94 -8.72 -1.11
N ALA A 249 1.29 -7.47 -0.82
CA ALA A 249 1.47 -6.99 0.54
C ALA A 249 0.24 -7.21 1.45
N PRO A 250 -0.96 -6.65 1.18
CA PRO A 250 -2.11 -6.85 2.03
C PRO A 250 -2.58 -8.32 2.05
N MET A 251 -2.43 -9.04 0.93
CA MET A 251 -2.81 -10.46 0.85
C MET A 251 -1.95 -11.30 1.77
N ARG A 252 -0.63 -11.10 1.77
CA ARG A 252 0.29 -11.79 2.68
C ARG A 252 -0.09 -11.49 4.14
N SER A 253 -0.35 -10.24 4.47
CA SER A 253 -0.73 -9.84 5.82
C SER A 253 -1.97 -10.60 6.30
N HIS A 254 -3.03 -10.65 5.50
CA HIS A 254 -4.26 -11.37 5.83
C HIS A 254 -4.04 -12.88 5.95
N ILE A 255 -3.45 -13.48 4.94
CA ILE A 255 -3.28 -14.94 4.86
C ILE A 255 -2.41 -15.43 6.02
N MET A 256 -1.27 -14.80 6.27
CA MET A 256 -0.40 -15.19 7.37
C MET A 256 -1.08 -15.01 8.73
N HIS A 257 -1.87 -13.96 8.92
CA HIS A 257 -2.62 -13.77 10.16
C HIS A 257 -3.67 -14.86 10.36
N LEU A 258 -4.48 -15.15 9.34
CA LEU A 258 -5.52 -16.20 9.38
C LEU A 258 -4.93 -17.57 9.79
N PHE A 259 -3.79 -17.94 9.22
CA PHE A 259 -3.22 -19.27 9.45
C PHE A 259 -2.26 -19.33 10.65
N LYS A 260 -1.37 -18.34 10.80
CA LYS A 260 -0.34 -18.37 11.85
C LYS A 260 -0.85 -17.87 13.20
N THR A 261 -1.83 -16.96 13.22
CA THR A 261 -2.40 -16.39 14.46
C THR A 261 -3.76 -17.00 14.79
N GLU A 262 -4.74 -16.90 13.90
CA GLU A 262 -6.12 -17.33 14.17
C GLU A 262 -6.33 -18.85 13.99
N LYS A 263 -5.40 -19.54 13.30
CA LYS A 263 -5.51 -20.97 12.99
C LYS A 263 -6.84 -21.32 12.33
N THR A 264 -7.24 -20.48 11.37
CA THR A 264 -8.54 -20.60 10.68
C THR A 264 -8.81 -22.00 10.13
N LYS A 265 -10.06 -22.43 10.20
CA LYS A 265 -10.54 -23.67 9.57
C LYS A 265 -11.25 -23.42 8.23
N ARG A 266 -11.43 -22.14 7.88
CA ARG A 266 -12.03 -21.75 6.59
C ARG A 266 -11.23 -22.32 5.43
N LYS A 267 -11.90 -22.61 4.35
CA LYS A 267 -11.27 -22.84 3.05
C LYS A 267 -10.73 -21.51 2.54
N VAL A 268 -9.44 -21.43 2.26
CA VAL A 268 -8.77 -20.22 1.80
C VAL A 268 -7.98 -20.54 0.55
N SER A 269 -8.15 -19.72 -0.48
CA SER A 269 -7.31 -19.79 -1.67
C SER A 269 -6.71 -18.43 -2.00
N PHE A 270 -5.45 -18.44 -2.43
CA PHE A 270 -4.78 -17.25 -2.93
C PHE A 270 -4.42 -17.42 -4.41
N TRP A 271 -4.97 -16.55 -5.24
CA TRP A 271 -4.77 -16.51 -6.69
C TRP A 271 -3.86 -15.34 -7.01
N TYR A 272 -2.61 -15.64 -7.36
CA TYR A 272 -1.59 -14.63 -7.60
C TYR A 272 -1.13 -14.64 -9.05
N GLY A 273 -1.18 -13.46 -9.68
CA GLY A 273 -0.72 -13.23 -11.04
C GLY A 273 0.64 -12.57 -11.09
N ALA A 274 1.56 -13.14 -11.86
CA ALA A 274 2.85 -12.56 -12.18
C ALA A 274 3.13 -12.67 -13.68
N ARG A 275 4.09 -11.90 -14.17
CA ARG A 275 4.46 -11.95 -15.58
C ARG A 275 5.27 -13.21 -15.91
N SER A 276 6.25 -13.53 -15.07
CA SER A 276 7.14 -14.70 -15.16
C SER A 276 7.51 -15.13 -13.75
N LEU A 277 8.23 -16.25 -13.58
CA LEU A 277 8.72 -16.66 -12.25
C LEU A 277 9.64 -15.62 -11.61
N LYS A 278 10.41 -14.90 -12.42
CA LYS A 278 11.27 -13.80 -11.98
C LYS A 278 10.49 -12.66 -11.30
N GLU A 279 9.19 -12.52 -11.59
CA GLU A 279 8.31 -11.50 -11.04
C GLU A 279 7.42 -12.02 -9.90
N ALA A 280 7.51 -13.32 -9.57
CA ALA A 280 6.79 -13.94 -8.47
C ALA A 280 7.68 -14.08 -7.24
N PHE A 281 7.17 -13.73 -6.06
CA PHE A 281 7.94 -13.74 -4.82
C PHE A 281 7.11 -14.29 -3.65
N TYR A 282 7.77 -14.63 -2.54
CA TYR A 282 7.22 -15.35 -1.38
C TYR A 282 6.69 -16.76 -1.71
N LEU A 283 7.16 -17.35 -2.80
CA LEU A 283 6.68 -18.69 -3.24
C LEU A 283 6.97 -19.76 -2.21
N GLU A 284 8.12 -19.70 -1.55
CA GLU A 284 8.52 -20.64 -0.48
C GLU A 284 7.61 -20.50 0.75
N ASP A 285 7.24 -19.25 1.13
CA ASP A 285 6.34 -18.98 2.25
C ASP A 285 4.97 -19.65 2.01
N TYR A 286 4.42 -19.53 0.80
CA TYR A 286 3.12 -20.11 0.46
C TYR A 286 3.18 -21.63 0.27
N ALA A 287 4.26 -22.16 -0.26
CA ALA A 287 4.49 -23.62 -0.34
C ALA A 287 4.57 -24.24 1.07
N ALA A 288 5.27 -23.58 2.00
CA ALA A 288 5.33 -24.02 3.39
C ALA A 288 3.93 -23.94 4.07
N LEU A 289 3.17 -22.88 3.75
CA LEU A 289 1.82 -22.73 4.30
C LEU A 289 0.85 -23.82 3.78
N GLU A 290 0.91 -24.17 2.49
CA GLU A 290 0.12 -25.29 1.93
C GLU A 290 0.49 -26.64 2.56
N ALA A 291 1.78 -26.86 2.83
CA ALA A 291 2.23 -28.11 3.47
C ALA A 291 1.75 -28.21 4.93
N GLU A 292 1.63 -27.08 5.65
CA GLU A 292 1.20 -27.04 7.06
C GLU A 292 -0.34 -27.07 7.19
N PHE A 293 -1.06 -26.42 6.26
CA PHE A 293 -2.51 -26.22 6.36
C PHE A 293 -3.25 -26.75 5.14
N PRO A 294 -3.93 -27.94 5.24
CA PRO A 294 -4.61 -28.56 4.10
C PRO A 294 -5.81 -27.77 3.57
N ASN A 295 -6.30 -26.80 4.33
CA ASN A 295 -7.39 -25.89 3.95
C ASN A 295 -6.90 -24.62 3.26
N PHE A 296 -5.59 -24.49 2.97
CA PHE A 296 -5.00 -23.41 2.18
C PHE A 296 -4.59 -23.91 0.79
N LYS A 297 -4.84 -23.08 -0.23
CA LYS A 297 -4.38 -23.34 -1.60
C LYS A 297 -3.77 -22.09 -2.24
N PHE A 298 -2.52 -22.22 -2.74
CA PHE A 298 -1.85 -21.18 -3.51
C PHE A 298 -1.89 -21.48 -5.01
N ASN A 299 -2.38 -20.52 -5.80
CA ASN A 299 -2.53 -20.67 -7.25
C ASN A 299 -1.78 -19.57 -7.96
N LEU A 300 -0.65 -19.91 -8.59
CA LEU A 300 0.15 -18.96 -9.38
C LEU A 300 -0.22 -19.06 -10.86
N ALA A 301 -0.45 -17.90 -11.49
CA ALA A 301 -0.60 -17.80 -12.93
C ALA A 301 0.46 -16.86 -13.51
N LEU A 302 1.05 -17.25 -14.63
CA LEU A 302 2.01 -16.43 -15.37
C LEU A 302 1.38 -15.99 -16.70
N ASP A 303 1.36 -14.67 -16.96
CA ASP A 303 0.79 -14.14 -18.21
C ASP A 303 1.81 -14.13 -19.35
N ASN A 304 3.10 -14.13 -19.04
CA ASN A 304 4.19 -14.17 -20.02
C ASN A 304 5.42 -14.93 -19.47
N PRO A 305 5.29 -16.24 -19.20
CA PRO A 305 6.40 -17.04 -18.70
C PRO A 305 7.59 -17.03 -19.68
N LEU A 306 8.79 -16.96 -19.12
CA LEU A 306 10.02 -17.02 -19.90
C LEU A 306 10.34 -18.48 -20.26
N PRO A 307 11.10 -18.74 -21.35
CA PRO A 307 11.49 -20.09 -21.73
C PRO A 307 12.22 -20.83 -20.59
N GLU A 308 13.08 -20.14 -19.86
CA GLU A 308 13.83 -20.66 -18.71
C GLU A 308 12.96 -21.01 -17.49
N ASP A 309 11.74 -20.45 -17.39
CA ASP A 309 10.80 -20.77 -16.30
C ASP A 309 10.33 -22.22 -16.39
N ASN A 310 10.38 -22.87 -17.56
CA ASN A 310 9.84 -24.21 -17.81
C ASN A 310 8.42 -24.39 -17.23
N TRP A 311 7.61 -23.35 -17.31
CA TRP A 311 6.34 -23.20 -16.61
C TRP A 311 5.27 -24.15 -17.13
N THR A 312 4.74 -24.99 -16.27
CA THR A 312 3.65 -25.94 -16.57
C THR A 312 2.34 -25.62 -15.85
N GLY A 313 2.33 -24.61 -14.97
CA GLY A 313 1.14 -24.17 -14.24
C GLY A 313 0.21 -23.29 -15.08
N TYR A 314 -0.67 -22.55 -14.40
CA TYR A 314 -1.65 -21.69 -15.06
C TYR A 314 -0.98 -20.60 -15.91
N LYS A 315 -1.54 -20.33 -17.10
CA LYS A 315 -1.08 -19.30 -18.03
C LYS A 315 -2.21 -18.29 -18.29
N GLY A 316 -1.85 -17.01 -18.31
CA GLY A 316 -2.76 -15.90 -18.57
C GLY A 316 -3.00 -15.00 -17.37
N PHE A 317 -3.91 -14.03 -17.52
CA PHE A 317 -4.24 -13.09 -16.46
C PHE A 317 -5.01 -13.77 -15.33
N ILE A 318 -4.62 -13.46 -14.10
CA ILE A 318 -5.11 -14.16 -12.92
C ILE A 318 -6.63 -14.15 -12.77
N HIS A 319 -7.30 -13.05 -13.13
CA HIS A 319 -8.77 -12.95 -13.06
C HIS A 319 -9.45 -13.92 -14.00
N GLN A 320 -8.92 -14.12 -15.22
CA GLN A 320 -9.45 -15.10 -16.17
C GLN A 320 -9.15 -16.53 -15.72
N VAL A 321 -7.92 -16.76 -15.22
CA VAL A 321 -7.52 -18.07 -14.69
C VAL A 321 -8.39 -18.48 -13.52
N LEU A 322 -8.64 -17.59 -12.58
CA LEU A 322 -9.55 -17.83 -11.45
C LEU A 322 -10.96 -18.16 -11.92
N TYR A 323 -11.50 -17.34 -12.85
CA TYR A 323 -12.85 -17.57 -13.36
C TYR A 323 -12.98 -18.94 -14.04
N ASP A 324 -12.08 -19.25 -14.99
CA ASP A 324 -12.17 -20.47 -15.79
C ASP A 324 -11.93 -21.76 -15.00
N ASN A 325 -11.05 -21.71 -13.98
CA ASN A 325 -10.63 -22.89 -13.24
C ASN A 325 -11.33 -23.05 -11.89
N TYR A 326 -12.01 -22.01 -11.40
CA TYR A 326 -12.64 -22.06 -10.09
C TYR A 326 -14.06 -21.47 -10.07
N LEU A 327 -14.23 -20.17 -10.26
CA LEU A 327 -15.50 -19.47 -10.05
C LEU A 327 -16.61 -19.93 -11.00
N LYS A 328 -16.28 -20.26 -12.24
CA LYS A 328 -17.26 -20.75 -13.24
C LYS A 328 -18.05 -21.99 -12.79
N ASN A 329 -17.43 -22.82 -11.96
CA ASN A 329 -18.01 -24.07 -11.48
C ASN A 329 -18.25 -24.04 -9.97
N HIS A 330 -18.11 -22.89 -9.33
CA HIS A 330 -18.40 -22.73 -7.92
C HIS A 330 -19.92 -22.69 -7.69
N GLU A 331 -20.40 -23.43 -6.69
CA GLU A 331 -21.85 -23.54 -6.43
C GLU A 331 -22.45 -22.19 -6.02
N ASN A 332 -21.74 -21.44 -5.15
CA ASN A 332 -22.19 -20.15 -4.62
C ASN A 332 -21.02 -19.15 -4.65
N PRO A 333 -20.62 -18.60 -5.81
CA PRO A 333 -19.47 -17.73 -5.91
C PRO A 333 -19.66 -16.37 -5.21
N GLU A 334 -20.90 -15.95 -4.96
CA GLU A 334 -21.27 -14.75 -4.22
C GLU A 334 -21.09 -14.86 -2.70
N ASP A 335 -20.96 -16.07 -2.19
CA ASP A 335 -20.77 -16.34 -0.76
C ASP A 335 -19.29 -16.54 -0.38
N ALA A 336 -18.39 -16.43 -1.36
CA ALA A 336 -16.96 -16.63 -1.20
C ALA A 336 -16.19 -15.35 -0.88
#